data_76920c02b5543d2d242c0d7b6deabbcf
#
_entry.id   76920c02b5543d2d242c0d7b6deabbcf
#
_cell.length_a   1.000
_cell.length_b   1.000
_cell.length_c   1.000
_cell.angle_alpha   90.00
_cell.angle_beta   90.00
_cell.angle_gamma   90.00
#
_symmetry.space_group_name_H-M   'P 1'
#
loop_
_entity.id
_entity.type
_entity.pdbx_description
1 polymer ?
#
loop_
_entity_poly.entity_id
_entity_poly.type
_entity_poly.pdbx_seq_one_letter_code
_entity_poly.pdbx_strand_id
1 'polypeptide(L)'
;MKLAILATTVSAACAFAPSASIGSNAALRMSETETETVAAVSVEEPVVAAAPAVAAINGWVPDEKLPCYGLPGAISPLGFFDPVGFTKDMDLNGVKRFREAEVMHGRVAMMATVGYLIGESTPTITYGMNVHHTIGNNQIPEVAGTVLFPFFLAINIAEALRASIGWVEPGLGPLFTLRESYYPGDVKFDPLGLKPDDAEKFAAMQNRELSNGRLAMIAAAGMCAQEQINGQGILENLGF
;
A
#
# COMPACT_ATOMS: atom_id res chain seq x y z
N MET A 1 -7.24 50.23 -12.90
CA MET A 1 -5.98 49.91 -12.19
C MET A 1 -5.64 48.45 -12.50
N LYS A 2 -4.55 48.23 -13.24
CA LYS A 2 -4.09 46.91 -13.65
C LYS A 2 -3.13 46.37 -12.59
N LEU A 3 -3.48 45.26 -11.93
CA LEU A 3 -2.58 44.57 -10.98
C LEU A 3 -1.74 43.55 -11.77
N ALA A 4 -0.45 43.76 -11.84
CA ALA A 4 0.53 42.87 -12.44
C ALA A 4 0.91 41.81 -11.37
N ILE A 5 0.68 40.53 -11.69
CA ILE A 5 1.11 39.39 -10.87
C ILE A 5 2.53 39.04 -11.32
N LEU A 6 3.47 39.25 -10.41
CA LEU A 6 4.88 38.84 -10.61
C LEU A 6 5.00 37.35 -10.21
N ALA A 7 5.21 36.48 -11.18
CA ALA A 7 5.57 35.10 -10.94
C ALA A 7 7.10 34.99 -10.76
N THR A 8 7.54 34.72 -9.52
CA THR A 8 8.94 34.40 -9.23
C THR A 8 9.12 32.88 -9.28
N THR A 9 9.77 32.41 -10.34
CA THR A 9 10.25 31.04 -10.47
C THR A 9 11.55 30.88 -9.68
N VAL A 10 11.52 30.11 -8.60
CA VAL A 10 12.74 29.66 -7.91
C VAL A 10 13.20 28.37 -8.58
N SER A 11 14.28 28.48 -9.36
CA SER A 11 14.99 27.34 -9.94
C SER A 11 16.11 26.94 -8.98
N ALA A 12 15.93 25.80 -8.30
CA ALA A 12 17.00 25.16 -7.52
C ALA A 12 17.71 24.12 -8.38
N ALA A 13 18.86 24.47 -8.89
CA ALA A 13 19.79 23.58 -9.57
C ALA A 13 20.64 22.84 -8.52
N CYS A 14 20.39 21.55 -8.29
CA CYS A 14 21.32 20.68 -7.59
C CYS A 14 22.30 20.08 -8.59
N ALA A 15 23.54 20.59 -8.56
CA ALA A 15 24.64 20.01 -9.29
C ALA A 15 25.16 18.77 -8.55
N PHE A 16 25.05 17.61 -9.18
CA PHE A 16 25.64 16.36 -8.71
C PHE A 16 26.95 16.13 -9.47
N ALA A 17 28.09 16.12 -8.77
CA ALA A 17 29.39 15.81 -9.33
C ALA A 17 29.60 14.28 -9.32
N PRO A 18 30.13 13.67 -10.39
CA PRO A 18 30.43 12.26 -10.40
C PRO A 18 31.79 12.00 -9.74
N SER A 19 31.80 11.05 -8.80
CA SER A 19 33.02 10.51 -8.20
C SER A 19 33.60 9.44 -9.11
N ALA A 20 34.86 9.61 -9.52
CA ALA A 20 35.61 8.67 -10.32
C ALA A 20 36.12 7.51 -9.46
N SER A 21 35.82 6.27 -9.84
CA SER A 21 36.41 5.09 -9.26
C SER A 21 37.62 4.64 -10.06
N ILE A 22 38.74 4.55 -9.37
CA ILE A 22 40.04 4.04 -9.87
C ILE A 22 39.96 2.52 -9.92
N GLY A 23 40.27 1.97 -11.09
CA GLY A 23 40.43 0.54 -11.27
C GLY A 23 41.76 0.02 -10.70
N SER A 24 41.75 -1.21 -10.21
CA SER A 24 42.98 -1.99 -10.05
C SER A 24 42.82 -3.37 -10.66
N ASN A 25 43.63 -3.63 -11.68
CA ASN A 25 43.86 -4.92 -12.27
C ASN A 25 44.64 -5.80 -11.31
N ALA A 26 44.25 -7.04 -11.16
CA ALA A 26 45.12 -8.07 -10.65
C ALA A 26 44.99 -9.33 -11.52
N ALA A 27 46.13 -9.76 -12.00
CA ALA A 27 46.36 -10.72 -13.05
C ALA A 27 46.12 -12.18 -12.66
N LEU A 28 45.82 -12.95 -13.68
CA LEU A 28 45.93 -14.38 -13.89
C LEU A 28 47.05 -15.09 -13.16
N ARG A 29 46.75 -16.24 -12.59
CA ARG A 29 47.70 -17.32 -12.43
C ARG A 29 47.01 -18.66 -12.68
N MET A 30 47.32 -19.25 -13.83
CA MET A 30 47.11 -20.68 -14.14
C MET A 30 48.11 -21.51 -13.33
N SER A 31 47.67 -22.63 -12.82
CA SER A 31 48.55 -23.78 -12.48
C SER A 31 47.77 -25.05 -12.73
N GLU A 32 48.21 -25.73 -13.80
CA GLU A 32 47.86 -27.11 -14.09
C GLU A 32 48.58 -28.05 -13.12
N THR A 33 47.91 -29.09 -12.67
CA THR A 33 48.54 -30.37 -12.37
C THR A 33 47.48 -31.48 -12.45
N GLU A 34 47.62 -32.32 -13.44
CA GLU A 34 46.94 -33.61 -13.61
C GLU A 34 47.37 -34.58 -12.49
N THR A 35 46.44 -35.39 -12.01
CA THR A 35 46.71 -36.80 -11.69
C THR A 35 45.40 -37.59 -11.66
N GLU A 36 45.33 -38.59 -12.55
CA GLU A 36 44.31 -39.64 -12.61
C GLU A 36 44.27 -40.46 -11.32
N THR A 37 43.08 -40.83 -10.86
CA THR A 37 42.81 -42.16 -10.31
C THR A 37 41.34 -42.52 -10.48
N VAL A 38 41.15 -43.63 -11.18
CA VAL A 38 39.90 -44.33 -11.45
C VAL A 38 39.42 -44.99 -10.15
N ALA A 39 38.15 -44.84 -9.76
CA ALA A 39 37.25 -45.92 -9.31
C ALA A 39 35.95 -45.43 -8.67
N ALA A 40 34.90 -46.20 -8.96
CA ALA A 40 33.58 -46.25 -8.29
C ALA A 40 32.51 -45.29 -8.80
N VAL A 41 31.78 -45.79 -9.80
CA VAL A 41 30.43 -45.34 -10.17
C VAL A 41 29.47 -45.61 -9.03
N SER A 42 29.13 -44.60 -8.25
CA SER A 42 27.90 -44.56 -7.48
C SER A 42 26.90 -43.74 -8.29
N VAL A 43 25.81 -44.37 -8.67
CA VAL A 43 24.66 -43.74 -9.32
C VAL A 43 24.05 -42.82 -8.28
N GLU A 44 24.45 -41.55 -8.29
CA GLU A 44 23.67 -40.49 -7.61
C GLU A 44 22.44 -40.20 -8.47
N GLU A 45 21.28 -40.41 -7.87
CA GLU A 45 20.01 -39.87 -8.38
C GLU A 45 20.19 -38.37 -8.64
N PRO A 46 19.62 -37.82 -9.74
CA PRO A 46 19.72 -36.39 -9.99
C PRO A 46 19.04 -35.66 -8.83
N VAL A 47 19.83 -35.03 -7.99
CA VAL A 47 19.35 -34.01 -7.07
C VAL A 47 18.68 -32.95 -7.94
N VAL A 48 17.35 -33.00 -8.00
CA VAL A 48 16.55 -31.92 -8.55
C VAL A 48 16.95 -30.68 -7.80
N ALA A 49 17.68 -29.80 -8.47
CA ALA A 49 18.06 -28.50 -7.90
C ALA A 49 16.80 -27.84 -7.37
N ALA A 50 16.68 -27.77 -6.07
CA ALA A 50 15.56 -27.09 -5.40
C ALA A 50 15.54 -25.67 -5.97
N ALA A 51 14.45 -25.31 -6.61
CA ALA A 51 14.22 -23.93 -7.06
C ALA A 51 14.54 -23.00 -5.88
N PRO A 52 15.16 -21.83 -6.12
CA PRO A 52 15.56 -20.93 -5.04
C PRO A 52 14.34 -20.70 -4.14
N ALA A 53 14.49 -21.06 -2.86
CA ALA A 53 13.41 -20.94 -1.89
C ALA A 53 13.00 -19.45 -1.84
N VAL A 54 11.81 -19.14 -2.38
CA VAL A 54 11.26 -17.80 -2.37
C VAL A 54 11.12 -17.39 -0.90
N ALA A 55 11.81 -16.34 -0.50
CA ALA A 55 11.82 -15.91 0.89
C ALA A 55 10.39 -15.61 1.35
N ALA A 56 9.94 -16.25 2.41
CA ALA A 56 8.62 -16.00 2.98
C ALA A 56 8.55 -14.55 3.52
N ILE A 57 7.57 -13.79 3.06
CA ILE A 57 7.34 -12.41 3.48
C ILE A 57 6.15 -12.41 4.44
N ASN A 58 6.39 -12.14 5.73
CA ASN A 58 5.37 -12.22 6.78
C ASN A 58 4.62 -13.59 6.81
N GLY A 59 5.33 -14.69 6.56
CA GLY A 59 4.75 -16.03 6.51
C GLY A 59 4.02 -16.37 5.21
N TRP A 60 3.91 -15.46 4.27
CA TRP A 60 3.36 -15.69 2.94
C TRP A 60 4.46 -16.06 1.94
N VAL A 61 4.26 -17.17 1.25
CA VAL A 61 5.11 -17.61 0.12
C VAL A 61 4.25 -17.51 -1.14
N PRO A 62 4.66 -16.72 -2.15
CA PRO A 62 3.92 -16.63 -3.41
C PRO A 62 3.88 -17.98 -4.13
N ASP A 63 2.68 -18.48 -4.41
CA ASP A 63 2.47 -19.71 -5.19
C ASP A 63 1.67 -19.37 -6.47
N GLU A 64 2.29 -19.54 -7.62
CA GLU A 64 1.66 -19.29 -8.93
C GLU A 64 0.43 -20.16 -9.22
N LYS A 65 0.32 -21.32 -8.54
CA LYS A 65 -0.83 -22.23 -8.71
C LYS A 65 -2.08 -21.76 -8.02
N LEU A 66 -1.94 -20.86 -7.03
CA LEU A 66 -3.06 -20.33 -6.27
C LEU A 66 -3.56 -19.00 -6.85
N PRO A 67 -4.87 -18.73 -6.79
CA PRO A 67 -5.40 -17.45 -7.22
C PRO A 67 -4.75 -16.31 -6.40
N CYS A 68 -4.38 -15.23 -7.08
CA CYS A 68 -3.65 -14.11 -6.49
C CYS A 68 -2.41 -14.54 -5.67
N TYR A 69 -1.68 -15.56 -6.13
CA TYR A 69 -0.46 -16.08 -5.49
C TYR A 69 -0.67 -16.49 -4.01
N GLY A 70 -1.89 -16.88 -3.63
CA GLY A 70 -2.22 -17.29 -2.27
C GLY A 70 -2.29 -16.17 -1.23
N LEU A 71 -2.44 -14.91 -1.65
CA LEU A 71 -2.65 -13.80 -0.71
C LEU A 71 -3.97 -13.97 0.06
N PRO A 72 -3.99 -13.71 1.38
CA PRO A 72 -5.21 -13.74 2.17
C PRO A 72 -6.24 -12.73 1.65
N GLY A 73 -7.54 -12.99 1.88
CA GLY A 73 -8.63 -12.12 1.43
C GLY A 73 -9.71 -12.82 0.60
N ALA A 74 -9.52 -14.10 0.24
CA ALA A 74 -10.55 -14.95 -0.32
C ALA A 74 -11.44 -15.47 0.80
N ILE A 75 -12.48 -14.71 1.18
CA ILE A 75 -13.32 -14.94 2.36
C ILE A 75 -14.68 -15.49 1.93
N SER A 76 -15.23 -16.43 2.72
CA SER A 76 -16.60 -16.91 2.56
C SER A 76 -17.60 -15.73 2.65
N PRO A 77 -18.73 -15.72 1.87
CA PRO A 77 -19.25 -16.83 1.06
C PRO A 77 -18.71 -16.92 -0.37
N LEU A 78 -18.15 -15.82 -0.94
CA LEU A 78 -17.76 -15.77 -2.36
C LEU A 78 -16.39 -16.40 -2.63
N GLY A 79 -15.53 -16.52 -1.61
CA GLY A 79 -14.16 -16.97 -1.80
C GLY A 79 -13.35 -16.01 -2.66
N PHE A 80 -12.60 -16.53 -3.62
CA PHE A 80 -11.93 -15.72 -4.63
C PHE A 80 -12.95 -15.24 -5.67
N PHE A 81 -13.15 -13.94 -5.77
CA PHE A 81 -14.14 -13.31 -6.62
C PHE A 81 -13.48 -12.38 -7.65
N ASP A 82 -13.36 -12.85 -8.87
CA ASP A 82 -12.88 -12.06 -10.02
C ASP A 82 -13.73 -12.37 -11.27
N PRO A 83 -14.95 -11.79 -11.37
CA PRO A 83 -15.88 -12.08 -12.47
C PRO A 83 -15.40 -11.53 -13.81
N VAL A 84 -14.58 -10.48 -13.81
CA VAL A 84 -14.07 -9.81 -15.03
C VAL A 84 -12.72 -10.40 -15.45
N GLY A 85 -12.01 -11.07 -14.53
CA GLY A 85 -10.74 -11.71 -14.82
C GLY A 85 -9.55 -10.76 -14.87
N PHE A 86 -9.55 -9.69 -14.07
CA PHE A 86 -8.44 -8.75 -13.99
C PHE A 86 -7.13 -9.35 -13.52
N THR A 87 -7.20 -10.45 -12.76
CA THR A 87 -6.00 -11.05 -12.16
C THR A 87 -5.46 -12.24 -12.93
N LYS A 88 -6.12 -12.72 -14.01
CA LYS A 88 -5.79 -13.96 -14.71
C LYS A 88 -4.38 -13.99 -15.30
N ASP A 89 -3.96 -12.88 -15.93
CA ASP A 89 -2.70 -12.78 -16.67
C ASP A 89 -1.75 -11.78 -16.00
N MET A 90 -1.94 -11.55 -14.68
CA MET A 90 -1.18 -10.53 -13.95
C MET A 90 0.03 -11.14 -13.28
N ASP A 91 1.17 -10.44 -13.37
CA ASP A 91 2.38 -10.81 -12.66
C ASP A 91 2.25 -10.56 -11.14
N LEU A 92 3.16 -11.13 -10.36
CA LEU A 92 3.19 -10.99 -8.91
C LEU A 92 3.18 -9.53 -8.44
N ASN A 93 3.92 -8.64 -9.13
CA ASN A 93 3.96 -7.22 -8.78
C ASN A 93 2.62 -6.53 -9.01
N GLY A 94 1.93 -6.87 -10.10
CA GLY A 94 0.59 -6.37 -10.40
C GLY A 94 -0.42 -6.76 -9.32
N VAL A 95 -0.42 -8.03 -8.89
CA VAL A 95 -1.28 -8.52 -7.81
C VAL A 95 -0.96 -7.83 -6.47
N LYS A 96 0.33 -7.66 -6.14
CA LYS A 96 0.74 -6.89 -4.95
C LYS A 96 0.23 -5.45 -5.00
N ARG A 97 0.28 -4.78 -6.17
CA ARG A 97 -0.23 -3.42 -6.33
C ARG A 97 -1.73 -3.32 -6.13
N PHE A 98 -2.51 -4.27 -6.67
CA PHE A 98 -3.95 -4.31 -6.45
C PHE A 98 -4.28 -4.52 -4.97
N ARG A 99 -3.55 -5.43 -4.30
CA ARG A 99 -3.73 -5.65 -2.87
C ARG A 99 -3.36 -4.41 -2.05
N GLU A 100 -2.29 -3.74 -2.39
CA GLU A 100 -1.89 -2.47 -1.75
C GLU A 100 -3.00 -1.42 -1.90
N ALA A 101 -3.52 -1.24 -3.11
CA ALA A 101 -4.61 -0.32 -3.37
C ALA A 101 -5.87 -0.69 -2.57
N GLU A 102 -6.26 -1.96 -2.53
CA GLU A 102 -7.43 -2.45 -1.79
C GLU A 102 -7.32 -2.16 -0.29
N VAL A 103 -6.17 -2.49 0.31
CA VAL A 103 -5.93 -2.24 1.74
C VAL A 103 -5.97 -0.75 2.07
N MET A 104 -5.33 0.09 1.25
CA MET A 104 -5.29 1.53 1.48
C MET A 104 -6.65 2.19 1.32
N HIS A 105 -7.41 1.83 0.27
CA HIS A 105 -8.78 2.30 0.11
C HIS A 105 -9.67 1.85 1.27
N GLY A 106 -9.51 0.60 1.73
CA GLY A 106 -10.22 0.09 2.89
C GLY A 106 -9.94 0.86 4.16
N ARG A 107 -8.67 1.16 4.46
CA ARG A 107 -8.26 1.95 5.63
C ARG A 107 -8.84 3.36 5.60
N VAL A 108 -8.72 4.05 4.46
CA VAL A 108 -9.29 5.40 4.29
C VAL A 108 -10.80 5.38 4.43
N ALA A 109 -11.47 4.39 3.84
CA ALA A 109 -12.93 4.24 3.92
C ALA A 109 -13.41 3.96 5.34
N MET A 110 -12.71 3.14 6.12
CA MET A 110 -13.02 2.92 7.54
C MET A 110 -12.94 4.21 8.35
N MET A 111 -11.92 5.04 8.11
CA MET A 111 -11.82 6.36 8.74
C MET A 111 -12.92 7.31 8.24
N ALA A 112 -13.24 7.28 6.95
CA ALA A 112 -14.24 8.14 6.35
C ALA A 112 -15.66 7.85 6.90
N THR A 113 -16.05 6.59 7.06
CA THR A 113 -17.36 6.22 7.62
C THR A 113 -17.54 6.74 9.05
N VAL A 114 -16.51 6.61 9.88
CA VAL A 114 -16.51 7.18 11.24
C VAL A 114 -16.52 8.71 11.18
N GLY A 115 -15.78 9.30 10.23
CA GLY A 115 -15.70 10.74 10.02
C GLY A 115 -17.06 11.36 9.65
N TYR A 116 -17.84 10.71 8.78
CA TYR A 116 -19.21 11.14 8.46
C TYR A 116 -20.09 11.20 9.71
N LEU A 117 -20.14 10.11 10.47
CA LEU A 117 -21.00 10.02 11.66
C LEU A 117 -20.61 11.02 12.75
N ILE A 118 -19.32 11.20 13.01
CA ILE A 118 -18.84 12.18 14.00
C ILE A 118 -19.05 13.62 13.50
N GLY A 119 -18.72 13.87 12.23
CA GLY A 119 -18.86 15.20 11.63
C GLY A 119 -20.30 15.72 11.63
N GLU A 120 -21.28 14.85 11.38
CA GLU A 120 -22.69 15.20 11.45
C GLU A 120 -23.22 15.34 12.88
N SER A 121 -22.77 14.47 13.79
CA SER A 121 -23.23 14.51 15.20
C SER A 121 -22.71 15.72 15.97
N THR A 122 -21.53 16.26 15.60
CA THR A 122 -20.86 17.34 16.34
C THR A 122 -20.30 18.44 15.43
N PRO A 123 -21.12 19.09 14.59
CA PRO A 123 -20.64 20.03 13.58
C PRO A 123 -19.91 21.25 14.18
N THR A 124 -20.34 21.71 15.37
CA THR A 124 -19.77 22.90 16.02
C THR A 124 -18.56 22.63 16.90
N ILE A 125 -18.36 21.37 17.33
CA ILE A 125 -17.28 20.99 18.25
C ILE A 125 -16.03 20.58 17.47
N THR A 126 -16.22 20.10 16.24
CA THR A 126 -15.12 19.62 15.40
C THR A 126 -14.14 20.77 15.12
N TYR A 127 -13.01 20.73 15.78
CA TYR A 127 -11.86 21.65 15.62
C TYR A 127 -12.06 23.10 16.08
N GLY A 128 -13.05 23.41 16.92
CA GLY A 128 -13.28 24.79 17.41
C GLY A 128 -13.63 25.78 16.30
N MET A 129 -14.17 25.29 15.20
CA MET A 129 -14.58 26.09 14.04
C MET A 129 -16.09 26.17 13.95
N ASN A 130 -16.60 27.33 13.48
CA ASN A 130 -18.01 27.51 13.20
C ASN A 130 -18.36 26.83 11.88
N VAL A 131 -18.56 25.53 11.91
CA VAL A 131 -19.10 24.76 10.79
C VAL A 131 -20.62 24.82 10.89
N HIS A 132 -21.28 25.40 9.88
CA HIS A 132 -22.72 25.64 9.88
C HIS A 132 -23.50 24.50 9.20
N HIS A 133 -22.85 23.79 8.26
CA HIS A 133 -23.49 22.67 7.58
C HIS A 133 -23.48 21.39 8.42
N THR A 134 -24.64 20.76 8.53
CA THR A 134 -24.80 19.43 9.14
C THR A 134 -24.40 18.30 8.20
N ILE A 135 -24.50 18.52 6.89
CA ILE A 135 -24.18 17.55 5.83
C ILE A 135 -22.67 17.40 5.69
N GLY A 136 -22.13 16.18 5.86
CA GLY A 136 -20.70 15.90 5.88
C GLY A 136 -19.94 16.38 4.63
N ASN A 137 -20.49 16.17 3.44
CA ASN A 137 -19.89 16.61 2.18
C ASN A 137 -19.73 18.13 2.07
N ASN A 138 -20.60 18.90 2.71
CA ASN A 138 -20.62 20.36 2.64
C ASN A 138 -19.78 21.03 3.76
N GLN A 139 -19.24 20.27 4.71
CA GLN A 139 -18.43 20.79 5.80
C GLN A 139 -17.02 21.18 5.35
N ILE A 140 -16.43 20.47 4.38
CA ILE A 140 -15.04 20.67 3.94
C ILE A 140 -14.73 22.11 3.51
N PRO A 141 -15.58 22.81 2.71
CA PRO A 141 -15.34 24.18 2.31
C PRO A 141 -15.37 25.19 3.46
N GLU A 142 -16.05 24.85 4.57
CA GLU A 142 -16.17 25.72 5.74
C GLU A 142 -14.98 25.61 6.69
N VAL A 143 -14.20 24.51 6.58
CA VAL A 143 -13.03 24.28 7.40
C VAL A 143 -11.94 25.28 7.06
N ALA A 144 -11.48 26.05 8.07
CA ALA A 144 -10.45 27.06 7.87
C ALA A 144 -9.16 26.45 7.30
N GLY A 145 -8.55 27.15 6.34
CA GLY A 145 -7.30 26.72 5.70
C GLY A 145 -6.15 26.52 6.69
N THR A 146 -6.18 27.20 7.84
CA THR A 146 -5.21 27.03 8.94
C THR A 146 -5.24 25.63 9.55
N VAL A 147 -6.35 24.92 9.44
CA VAL A 147 -6.51 23.53 9.91
C VAL A 147 -6.31 22.54 8.76
N LEU A 148 -6.85 22.87 7.59
CA LEU A 148 -6.71 22.01 6.40
C LEU A 148 -5.26 21.86 5.96
N PHE A 149 -4.46 22.93 6.00
CA PHE A 149 -3.07 22.88 5.56
C PHE A 149 -2.22 21.90 6.38
N PRO A 150 -2.13 21.98 7.73
CA PRO A 150 -1.38 21.01 8.51
C PRO A 150 -1.95 19.58 8.40
N PHE A 151 -3.26 19.43 8.22
CA PHE A 151 -3.88 18.13 8.00
C PHE A 151 -3.42 17.48 6.69
N PHE A 152 -3.48 18.22 5.56
CA PHE A 152 -2.97 17.71 4.30
C PHE A 152 -1.46 17.49 4.31
N LEU A 153 -0.71 18.33 5.02
CA LEU A 153 0.73 18.15 5.19
C LEU A 153 1.03 16.84 5.93
N ALA A 154 0.30 16.54 6.99
CA ALA A 154 0.45 15.29 7.74
C ALA A 154 0.14 14.06 6.87
N ILE A 155 -0.93 14.11 6.06
CA ILE A 155 -1.26 13.05 5.10
C ILE A 155 -0.12 12.88 4.08
N ASN A 156 0.39 13.97 3.50
CA ASN A 156 1.48 13.90 2.53
C ASN A 156 2.76 13.30 3.13
N ILE A 157 3.11 13.64 4.37
CA ILE A 157 4.26 13.05 5.08
C ILE A 157 4.03 11.54 5.29
N ALA A 158 2.85 11.14 5.75
CA ALA A 158 2.52 9.72 5.94
C ALA A 158 2.60 8.94 4.63
N GLU A 159 2.07 9.49 3.53
CA GLU A 159 2.13 8.87 2.21
C GLU A 159 3.57 8.81 1.66
N ALA A 160 4.38 9.83 1.88
CA ALA A 160 5.79 9.82 1.50
C ALA A 160 6.58 8.74 2.27
N LEU A 161 6.35 8.60 3.57
CA LEU A 161 6.94 7.52 4.38
C LEU A 161 6.50 6.14 3.89
N ARG A 162 5.21 5.96 3.60
CA ARG A 162 4.69 4.73 3.02
C ARG A 162 5.36 4.42 1.67
N ALA A 163 5.47 5.41 0.81
CA ALA A 163 6.10 5.25 -0.49
C ALA A 163 7.57 4.85 -0.37
N SER A 164 8.32 5.43 0.55
CA SER A 164 9.74 5.10 0.78
C SER A 164 9.96 3.66 1.26
N ILE A 165 8.98 3.06 1.94
CA ILE A 165 9.03 1.69 2.43
C ILE A 165 8.63 0.68 1.34
N GLY A 166 7.53 0.94 0.63
CA GLY A 166 6.88 -0.02 -0.25
C GLY A 166 7.31 0.03 -1.70
N TRP A 167 7.66 1.21 -2.22
CA TRP A 167 7.93 1.40 -3.65
C TRP A 167 9.41 1.42 -3.97
N VAL A 168 9.75 1.02 -5.19
CA VAL A 168 11.11 1.15 -5.73
C VAL A 168 11.34 2.61 -6.08
N GLU A 169 12.53 3.12 -5.75
CA GLU A 169 12.90 4.50 -6.05
C GLU A 169 12.95 4.76 -7.55
N PRO A 170 12.44 5.90 -8.02
CA PRO A 170 12.53 6.28 -9.42
C PRO A 170 13.99 6.28 -9.89
N GLY A 171 14.28 5.54 -10.96
CA GLY A 171 15.63 5.39 -11.52
C GLY A 171 16.38 4.12 -11.12
N LEU A 172 15.93 3.39 -10.07
CA LEU A 172 16.49 2.08 -9.69
C LEU A 172 15.70 0.90 -10.29
N GLY A 173 14.55 1.16 -10.89
CA GLY A 173 13.71 0.12 -11.49
C GLY A 173 12.56 0.71 -12.31
N PRO A 174 11.68 -0.16 -12.85
CA PRO A 174 10.49 0.27 -13.57
C PRO A 174 9.59 1.11 -12.68
N LEU A 175 8.93 2.12 -13.28
CA LEU A 175 7.96 2.95 -12.56
C LEU A 175 6.80 2.09 -12.02
N PHE A 176 6.29 2.47 -10.85
CA PHE A 176 5.17 1.80 -10.19
C PHE A 176 5.43 0.34 -9.80
N THR A 177 6.67 -0.02 -9.50
CA THR A 177 7.05 -1.34 -8.97
C THR A 177 7.13 -1.30 -7.45
N LEU A 178 6.54 -2.31 -6.79
CA LEU A 178 6.73 -2.53 -5.36
C LEU A 178 8.03 -3.30 -5.12
N ARG A 179 8.67 -3.08 -3.98
CA ARG A 179 9.86 -3.82 -3.59
C ARG A 179 9.52 -5.31 -3.41
N GLU A 180 10.41 -6.19 -3.82
CA GLU A 180 10.19 -7.64 -3.71
C GLU A 180 9.94 -8.09 -2.27
N SER A 181 10.70 -7.54 -1.32
CA SER A 181 10.56 -7.81 0.11
C SER A 181 9.36 -7.13 0.78
N TYR A 182 8.62 -6.30 0.06
CA TYR A 182 7.48 -5.58 0.62
C TYR A 182 6.22 -6.44 0.60
N TYR A 183 5.55 -6.52 1.75
CA TYR A 183 4.22 -7.11 1.89
C TYR A 183 3.16 -6.02 1.73
N PRO A 184 2.16 -6.18 0.84
CA PRO A 184 1.13 -5.17 0.61
C PRO A 184 0.39 -4.77 1.90
N GLY A 185 0.39 -3.48 2.22
CA GLY A 185 -0.24 -2.93 3.41
C GLY A 185 0.61 -2.93 4.68
N ASP A 186 1.80 -3.56 4.69
CA ASP A 186 2.68 -3.59 5.86
C ASP A 186 3.70 -2.44 5.82
N VAL A 187 3.32 -1.31 6.36
CA VAL A 187 4.20 -0.12 6.53
C VAL A 187 5.11 -0.21 7.75
N LYS A 188 5.16 -1.36 8.44
CA LYS A 188 5.98 -1.59 9.65
C LYS A 188 5.69 -0.60 10.79
N PHE A 189 4.50 -0.03 10.81
CA PHE A 189 4.06 0.88 11.86
C PHE A 189 3.20 0.13 12.88
N ASP A 190 3.82 -0.31 13.96
CA ASP A 190 3.13 -1.01 15.06
C ASP A 190 3.66 -0.53 16.43
N PRO A 191 3.24 0.68 16.87
CA PRO A 191 3.71 1.25 18.13
C PRO A 191 3.21 0.49 19.36
N LEU A 192 2.14 -0.31 19.24
CA LEU A 192 1.55 -1.06 20.34
C LEU A 192 1.94 -2.55 20.35
N GLY A 193 2.67 -3.03 19.33
CA GLY A 193 3.05 -4.43 19.23
C GLY A 193 1.87 -5.39 19.08
N LEU A 194 0.84 -5.00 18.33
CA LEU A 194 -0.37 -5.82 18.15
C LEU A 194 -0.26 -6.80 16.98
N LYS A 195 0.80 -6.70 16.18
CA LYS A 195 1.03 -7.60 15.05
C LYS A 195 1.38 -9.00 15.58
N PRO A 196 0.63 -10.05 15.22
CA PRO A 196 0.97 -11.40 15.62
C PRO A 196 2.24 -11.90 14.91
N ASP A 197 3.11 -12.62 15.65
CA ASP A 197 4.28 -13.28 15.08
C ASP A 197 3.92 -14.57 14.31
N ASP A 198 2.77 -15.14 14.61
CA ASP A 198 2.25 -16.36 14.01
C ASP A 198 1.59 -16.04 12.66
N ALA A 199 2.04 -16.75 11.60
CA ALA A 199 1.56 -16.55 10.23
C ALA A 199 0.03 -16.77 10.07
N GLU A 200 -0.54 -17.77 10.76
CA GLU A 200 -1.99 -18.03 10.70
C GLU A 200 -2.81 -16.91 11.34
N LYS A 201 -2.37 -16.44 12.51
CA LYS A 201 -3.03 -15.34 13.21
C LYS A 201 -2.91 -14.04 12.44
N PHE A 202 -1.76 -13.82 11.79
CA PHE A 202 -1.54 -12.66 10.93
C PHE A 202 -2.49 -12.71 9.71
N ALA A 203 -2.60 -13.85 9.01
CA ALA A 203 -3.53 -14.02 7.91
C ALA A 203 -5.00 -13.83 8.35
N ALA A 204 -5.37 -14.33 9.53
CA ALA A 204 -6.71 -14.12 10.10
C ALA A 204 -6.99 -12.64 10.40
N MET A 205 -6.00 -11.89 10.91
CA MET A 205 -6.10 -10.46 11.16
C MET A 205 -6.28 -9.68 9.85
N GLN A 206 -5.52 -10.03 8.82
CA GLN A 206 -5.65 -9.42 7.49
C GLN A 206 -7.01 -9.70 6.85
N ASN A 207 -7.54 -10.90 6.99
CA ASN A 207 -8.87 -11.23 6.50
C ASN A 207 -9.95 -10.37 7.16
N ARG A 208 -9.83 -10.08 8.47
CA ARG A 208 -10.73 -9.15 9.17
C ARG A 208 -10.57 -7.72 8.69
N GLU A 209 -9.33 -7.26 8.50
CA GLU A 209 -9.02 -5.93 7.97
C GLU A 209 -9.66 -5.74 6.59
N LEU A 210 -9.46 -6.69 5.68
CA LEU A 210 -10.03 -6.66 4.35
C LEU A 210 -11.55 -6.71 4.33
N SER A 211 -12.17 -7.54 5.17
CA SER A 211 -13.64 -7.61 5.27
C SER A 211 -14.24 -6.28 5.72
N ASN A 212 -13.70 -5.71 6.79
CA ASN A 212 -14.14 -4.41 7.31
C ASN A 212 -13.85 -3.29 6.32
N GLY A 213 -12.68 -3.32 5.65
CA GLY A 213 -12.33 -2.37 4.61
C GLY A 213 -13.27 -2.38 3.42
N ARG A 214 -13.62 -3.57 2.91
CA ARG A 214 -14.60 -3.73 1.81
C ARG A 214 -15.97 -3.21 2.18
N LEU A 215 -16.45 -3.56 3.37
CA LEU A 215 -17.72 -3.05 3.90
C LEU A 215 -17.70 -1.54 4.02
N ALA A 216 -16.62 -0.98 4.56
CA ALA A 216 -16.46 0.46 4.74
C ALA A 216 -16.38 1.22 3.40
N MET A 217 -15.74 0.65 2.38
CA MET A 217 -15.71 1.26 1.04
C MET A 217 -17.11 1.40 0.45
N ILE A 218 -17.93 0.36 0.57
CA ILE A 218 -19.33 0.39 0.10
C ILE A 218 -20.15 1.37 0.94
N ALA A 219 -19.97 1.36 2.26
CA ALA A 219 -20.68 2.26 3.17
C ALA A 219 -20.33 3.73 2.91
N ALA A 220 -19.04 4.08 2.80
CA ALA A 220 -18.60 5.45 2.52
C ALA A 220 -19.13 5.96 1.17
N ALA A 221 -19.08 5.13 0.14
CA ALA A 221 -19.64 5.47 -1.18
C ALA A 221 -21.15 5.68 -1.11
N GLY A 222 -21.85 4.82 -0.36
CA GLY A 222 -23.30 4.94 -0.14
C GLY A 222 -23.66 6.20 0.62
N MET A 223 -22.97 6.54 1.69
CA MET A 223 -23.17 7.78 2.47
C MET A 223 -22.97 9.01 1.59
N CYS A 224 -21.85 9.07 0.87
CA CYS A 224 -21.56 10.18 -0.04
C CYS A 224 -22.64 10.35 -1.11
N ALA A 225 -23.08 9.26 -1.75
CA ALA A 225 -24.13 9.30 -2.76
C ALA A 225 -25.50 9.73 -2.15
N GLN A 226 -25.83 9.23 -0.97
CA GLN A 226 -27.07 9.54 -0.29
C GLN A 226 -27.18 11.03 0.05
N GLU A 227 -26.13 11.62 0.64
CA GLU A 227 -26.09 13.07 0.92
C GLU A 227 -26.23 13.92 -0.36
N GLN A 228 -25.58 13.49 -1.46
CA GLN A 228 -25.67 14.21 -2.74
C GLN A 228 -27.05 14.17 -3.36
N ILE A 229 -27.80 13.08 -3.19
CA ILE A 229 -29.12 12.88 -3.81
C ILE A 229 -30.21 13.47 -2.91
N ASN A 230 -30.17 13.20 -1.60
CA ASN A 230 -31.24 13.59 -0.67
C ASN A 230 -31.05 15.01 -0.13
N GLY A 231 -29.81 15.53 -0.13
CA GLY A 231 -29.50 16.83 0.48
C GLY A 231 -29.73 16.88 2.00
N GLN A 232 -29.73 15.72 2.67
CA GLN A 232 -29.91 15.55 4.11
C GLN A 232 -28.73 14.77 4.67
N GLY A 233 -28.40 15.02 5.94
CA GLY A 233 -27.35 14.27 6.64
C GLY A 233 -27.71 12.78 6.81
N ILE A 234 -26.71 11.96 7.03
CA ILE A 234 -26.89 10.51 7.22
C ILE A 234 -27.67 10.22 8.49
N LEU A 235 -27.35 10.94 9.59
CA LEU A 235 -28.05 10.78 10.87
C LEU A 235 -29.51 11.21 10.77
N GLU A 236 -29.81 12.32 10.08
CA GLU A 236 -31.16 12.76 9.82
C GLU A 236 -31.97 11.73 9.02
N ASN A 237 -31.37 11.11 8.00
CA ASN A 237 -31.99 10.03 7.23
C ASN A 237 -32.25 8.77 8.08
N LEU A 238 -31.45 8.53 9.12
CA LEU A 238 -31.64 7.43 10.07
C LEU A 238 -32.63 7.74 11.19
N GLY A 239 -33.11 9.01 11.28
CA GLY A 239 -34.10 9.44 12.28
C GLY A 239 -33.49 9.85 13.62
N PHE A 240 -32.23 10.26 13.63
CA PHE A 240 -31.52 10.77 14.81
C PHE A 240 -31.38 12.28 14.78
#